data_651d635b9fbbbb4a93d86bb3931e5c43
#
_entry.id   651d635b9fbbbb4a93d86bb3931e5c43
#
_cell.length_a   1.000
_cell.length_b   1.000
_cell.length_c   1.000
_cell.angle_alpha   90.00
_cell.angle_beta   90.00
_cell.angle_gamma   90.00
#
_symmetry.space_group_name_H-M   'P 1'
#
loop_
_entity.id
_entity.type
_entity.pdbx_description
1 polymer ?
#
loop_
_entity_poly.entity_id
_entity_poly.type
_entity_poly.pdbx_seq_one_letter_code
_entity_poly.pdbx_strand_id
1 'polypeptide(L)'
;QLPKLMGGTAGTGELPELVRHLAGVQVHPLSLGLGAAALVILLAAKRLRPKFPMAIVVMGLGALATVLFDLPGRGVACLGAVEPGLPALHLPDWSAVSLTEGLGSSLPVAVVIMAETLLAESSFAMRDGYEIRDSQELLAFAAANLGAGMVGCCPVNGSVSRSSMNVQYRG
;
A
#
# COMPACT_ATOMS: atom_id res chain seq x y z
N GLN A 1 -1.68 6.24 10.52
CA GLN A 1 -1.93 4.79 10.75
C GLN A 1 -2.57 4.51 12.12
N LEU A 2 -2.35 5.35 13.14
CA LEU A 2 -2.94 5.18 14.48
C LEU A 2 -4.48 5.04 14.46
N PRO A 3 -5.24 5.87 13.72
CA PRO A 3 -6.70 5.71 13.64
C PRO A 3 -7.13 4.32 13.15
N LYS A 4 -6.41 3.76 12.18
CA LYS A 4 -6.69 2.40 11.67
C LYS A 4 -6.46 1.31 12.73
N LEU A 5 -5.44 1.48 13.57
CA LEU A 5 -5.17 0.59 14.69
C LEU A 5 -6.29 0.62 15.74
N MET A 6 -6.96 1.77 15.87
CA MET A 6 -8.08 1.98 16.81
C MET A 6 -9.43 1.53 16.22
N GLY A 7 -9.47 1.10 14.95
CA GLY A 7 -10.69 0.67 14.25
C GLY A 7 -11.40 1.78 13.48
N GLY A 8 -10.78 2.97 13.36
CA GLY A 8 -11.30 4.10 12.60
C GLY A 8 -10.77 4.17 11.18
N THR A 9 -11.32 5.07 10.38
CA THR A 9 -10.82 5.39 9.03
C THR A 9 -9.51 6.16 9.10
N ALA A 10 -8.70 6.07 8.04
CA ALA A 10 -7.49 6.89 7.95
C ALA A 10 -7.88 8.38 7.90
N GLY A 11 -7.28 9.20 8.75
CA GLY A 11 -7.38 10.64 8.65
C GLY A 11 -6.61 11.15 7.43
N THR A 12 -7.20 12.10 6.74
CA THR A 12 -6.59 12.87 5.65
C THR A 12 -6.61 14.35 6.06
N GLY A 13 -5.60 15.11 5.63
CA GLY A 13 -5.52 16.55 5.90
C GLY A 13 -4.26 16.95 6.68
N GLU A 14 -4.22 18.19 7.15
CA GLU A 14 -3.11 18.77 7.88
C GLU A 14 -2.99 18.22 9.31
N LEU A 15 -1.81 18.37 9.93
CA LEU A 15 -1.52 17.86 11.28
C LEU A 15 -2.58 18.24 12.34
N PRO A 16 -3.13 19.47 12.40
CA PRO A 16 -4.16 19.83 13.36
C PRO A 16 -5.46 19.05 13.15
N GLU A 17 -5.83 18.79 11.89
CA GLU A 17 -7.01 18.02 11.53
C GLU A 17 -6.85 16.55 11.89
N LEU A 18 -5.64 16.00 11.66
CA LEU A 18 -5.30 14.63 12.05
C LEU A 18 -5.38 14.43 13.57
N VAL A 19 -4.91 15.40 14.36
CA VAL A 19 -5.02 15.36 15.83
C VAL A 19 -6.48 15.43 16.27
N ARG A 20 -7.28 16.31 15.66
CA ARG A 20 -8.71 16.40 15.95
C ARG A 20 -9.44 15.12 15.55
N HIS A 21 -9.09 14.54 14.40
CA HIS A 21 -9.65 13.26 13.95
C HIS A 21 -9.31 12.12 14.93
N LEU A 22 -8.05 12.06 15.42
CA LEU A 22 -7.64 11.10 16.45
C LEU A 22 -8.44 11.23 17.75
N ALA A 23 -8.73 12.47 18.18
CA ALA A 23 -9.50 12.72 19.39
C ALA A 23 -10.98 12.32 19.24
N GLY A 24 -11.51 12.28 18.00
CA GLY A 24 -12.90 11.89 17.69
C GLY A 24 -13.08 10.41 17.31
N VAL A 25 -12.00 9.63 17.16
CA VAL A 25 -12.09 8.21 16.79
C VAL A 25 -12.65 7.41 17.97
N GLN A 26 -13.77 6.75 17.76
CA GLN A 26 -14.27 5.77 18.71
C GLN A 26 -13.36 4.54 18.69
N VAL A 27 -12.72 4.29 19.83
CA VAL A 27 -11.81 3.15 19.98
C VAL A 27 -12.59 1.86 19.99
N HIS A 28 -12.39 1.02 18.99
CA HIS A 28 -12.96 -0.32 19.00
C HIS A 28 -11.98 -1.27 19.72
N PRO A 29 -12.30 -1.77 20.92
CA PRO A 29 -11.35 -2.47 21.78
C PRO A 29 -10.79 -3.74 21.14
N LEU A 30 -11.60 -4.42 20.33
CA LEU A 30 -11.19 -5.64 19.60
C LEU A 30 -10.18 -5.31 18.49
N SER A 31 -10.41 -4.25 17.72
CA SER A 31 -9.48 -3.78 16.69
C SER A 31 -8.15 -3.34 17.29
N LEU A 32 -8.20 -2.59 18.39
CA LEU A 32 -7.01 -2.16 19.10
C LEU A 32 -6.22 -3.37 19.67
N GLY A 33 -6.91 -4.34 20.25
CA GLY A 33 -6.30 -5.56 20.77
C GLY A 33 -5.60 -6.37 19.68
N LEU A 34 -6.28 -6.59 18.55
CA LEU A 34 -5.72 -7.30 17.40
C LEU A 34 -4.52 -6.55 16.80
N GLY A 35 -4.63 -5.24 16.64
CA GLY A 35 -3.57 -4.40 16.13
C GLY A 35 -2.35 -4.36 17.07
N ALA A 36 -2.57 -4.23 18.37
CA ALA A 36 -1.51 -4.28 19.37
C ALA A 36 -0.82 -5.65 19.40
N ALA A 37 -1.58 -6.74 19.37
CA ALA A 37 -1.03 -8.09 19.32
C ALA A 37 -0.18 -8.29 18.05
N ALA A 38 -0.67 -7.88 16.88
CA ALA A 38 0.08 -7.94 15.63
C ALA A 38 1.39 -7.15 15.73
N LEU A 39 1.35 -5.94 16.28
CA LEU A 39 2.53 -5.09 16.46
C LEU A 39 3.55 -5.75 17.39
N VAL A 40 3.12 -6.28 18.53
CA VAL A 40 3.99 -6.98 19.49
C VAL A 40 4.64 -8.20 18.83
N ILE A 41 3.86 -9.01 18.12
CA ILE A 41 4.39 -10.18 17.40
C ILE A 41 5.45 -9.76 16.37
N LEU A 42 5.19 -8.72 15.58
CA LEU A 42 6.13 -8.22 14.57
C LEU A 42 7.42 -7.68 15.20
N LEU A 43 7.31 -6.91 16.29
CA LEU A 43 8.47 -6.37 17.01
C LEU A 43 9.29 -7.49 17.67
N ALA A 44 8.64 -8.44 18.31
CA ALA A 44 9.30 -9.60 18.89
C ALA A 44 9.99 -10.46 17.83
N ALA A 45 9.31 -10.70 16.71
CA ALA A 45 9.85 -11.47 15.61
C ALA A 45 11.06 -10.78 14.95
N LYS A 46 11.02 -9.47 14.79
CA LYS A 46 12.15 -8.68 14.28
C LYS A 46 13.39 -8.84 15.18
N ARG A 47 13.19 -8.99 16.47
CA ARG A 47 14.28 -9.16 17.44
C ARG A 47 14.80 -10.59 17.52
N LEU A 48 13.90 -11.58 17.41
CA LEU A 48 14.22 -13.01 17.56
C LEU A 48 14.64 -13.68 16.26
N ARG A 49 13.99 -13.34 15.16
CA ARG A 49 14.19 -13.93 13.83
C ARG A 49 14.09 -12.89 12.71
N PRO A 50 15.09 -12.00 12.54
CA PRO A 50 15.02 -10.88 11.60
C PRO A 50 14.93 -11.30 10.11
N LYS A 51 15.35 -12.52 9.79
CA LYS A 51 15.30 -13.03 8.40
C LYS A 51 13.99 -13.75 8.05
N PHE A 52 13.09 -13.95 9.02
CA PHE A 52 11.84 -14.66 8.78
C PHE A 52 10.73 -13.67 8.40
N PRO A 53 9.97 -13.89 7.31
CA PRO A 53 8.93 -12.96 6.84
C PRO A 53 7.67 -13.03 7.71
N MET A 54 7.79 -12.61 8.98
CA MET A 54 6.73 -12.72 9.97
C MET A 54 5.48 -11.91 9.61
N ALA A 55 5.62 -10.88 8.75
CA ALA A 55 4.49 -10.11 8.26
C ALA A 55 3.47 -10.99 7.52
N ILE A 56 3.94 -11.96 6.71
CA ILE A 56 3.07 -12.90 5.99
C ILE A 56 2.34 -13.81 6.97
N VAL A 57 3.03 -14.28 8.01
CA VAL A 57 2.42 -15.12 9.05
C VAL A 57 1.34 -14.35 9.81
N VAL A 58 1.63 -13.12 10.21
CA VAL A 58 0.65 -12.25 10.91
C VAL A 58 -0.56 -11.97 10.02
N MET A 59 -0.35 -11.73 8.72
CA MET A 59 -1.45 -11.59 7.76
C MET A 59 -2.31 -12.85 7.67
N GLY A 60 -1.67 -14.02 7.54
CA GLY A 60 -2.38 -15.30 7.50
C GLY A 60 -3.16 -15.60 8.79
N LEU A 61 -2.54 -15.34 9.95
CA LEU A 61 -3.22 -15.47 11.25
C LEU A 61 -4.38 -14.49 11.38
N GLY A 62 -4.22 -13.24 10.89
CA GLY A 62 -5.28 -12.25 10.86
C GLY A 62 -6.46 -12.69 10.00
N ALA A 63 -6.19 -13.21 8.80
CA ALA A 63 -7.23 -13.76 7.92
C ALA A 63 -7.95 -14.95 8.56
N LEU A 64 -7.20 -15.87 9.15
CA LEU A 64 -7.76 -17.01 9.86
C LEU A 64 -8.63 -16.56 11.05
N ALA A 65 -8.16 -15.62 11.85
CA ALA A 65 -8.91 -15.06 12.97
C ALA A 65 -10.19 -14.36 12.49
N THR A 66 -10.16 -13.69 11.34
CA THR A 66 -11.34 -13.04 10.75
C THR A 66 -12.44 -14.07 10.47
N VAL A 67 -12.09 -15.23 9.92
CA VAL A 67 -13.04 -16.30 9.61
C VAL A 67 -13.51 -17.03 10.88
N LEU A 68 -12.58 -17.41 11.76
CA LEU A 68 -12.90 -18.20 12.96
C LEU A 68 -13.73 -17.44 14.00
N PHE A 69 -13.49 -16.15 14.16
CA PHE A 69 -14.12 -15.33 15.19
C PHE A 69 -15.21 -14.39 14.66
N ASP A 70 -15.54 -14.49 13.37
CA ASP A 70 -16.50 -13.57 12.71
C ASP A 70 -16.24 -12.10 13.09
N LEU A 71 -15.03 -11.64 12.84
CA LEU A 71 -14.61 -10.28 13.20
C LEU A 71 -15.47 -9.19 12.54
N PRO A 72 -15.96 -9.36 11.29
CA PRO A 72 -16.88 -8.41 10.68
C PRO A 72 -18.18 -8.29 11.48
N GLY A 73 -18.77 -9.42 11.90
CA GLY A 73 -19.99 -9.45 12.72
C GLY A 73 -19.81 -8.78 14.10
N ARG A 74 -18.55 -8.66 14.56
CA ARG A 74 -18.19 -8.00 15.82
C ARG A 74 -17.79 -6.54 15.65
N GLY A 75 -18.00 -5.96 14.47
CA GLY A 75 -17.73 -4.54 14.19
C GLY A 75 -16.27 -4.21 13.87
N VAL A 76 -15.41 -5.20 13.66
CA VAL A 76 -14.04 -4.96 13.19
C VAL A 76 -14.08 -4.66 11.69
N ALA A 77 -13.48 -3.53 11.28
CA ALA A 77 -13.37 -3.19 9.87
C ALA A 77 -12.44 -4.17 9.16
N CYS A 78 -12.99 -4.97 8.27
CA CYS A 78 -12.26 -5.94 7.46
C CYS A 78 -12.27 -5.52 5.99
N LEU A 79 -11.34 -6.09 5.22
CA LEU A 79 -11.37 -5.95 3.77
C LEU A 79 -12.66 -6.59 3.25
N GLY A 80 -13.45 -5.84 2.47
CA GLY A 80 -14.69 -6.35 1.87
C GLY A 80 -14.44 -7.48 0.88
N ALA A 81 -15.51 -7.99 0.30
CA ALA A 81 -15.42 -9.01 -0.74
C ALA A 81 -14.60 -8.46 -1.92
N VAL A 82 -13.59 -9.22 -2.30
CA VAL A 82 -12.80 -8.94 -3.51
C VAL A 82 -13.33 -9.87 -4.61
N GLU A 83 -13.71 -9.31 -5.74
CA GLU A 83 -14.14 -10.11 -6.87
C GLU A 83 -13.02 -11.03 -7.34
N PRO A 84 -13.23 -12.35 -7.35
CA PRO A 84 -12.22 -13.28 -7.84
C PRO A 84 -12.18 -13.27 -9.36
N GLY A 85 -11.00 -13.32 -9.93
CA GLY A 85 -10.82 -13.43 -11.37
C GLY A 85 -9.58 -12.72 -11.88
N LEU A 86 -9.28 -12.96 -13.14
CA LEU A 86 -8.29 -12.18 -13.86
C LEU A 86 -8.93 -10.86 -14.30
N PRO A 87 -8.21 -9.74 -14.21
CA PRO A 87 -8.73 -8.47 -14.67
C PRO A 87 -9.04 -8.53 -16.18
N ALA A 88 -10.24 -8.10 -16.56
CA ALA A 88 -10.62 -8.03 -17.95
C ALA A 88 -9.96 -6.81 -18.63
N LEU A 89 -9.63 -6.96 -19.91
CA LEU A 89 -9.16 -5.83 -20.71
C LEU A 89 -10.33 -4.85 -20.91
N HIS A 90 -10.16 -3.62 -20.45
CA HIS A 90 -11.07 -2.52 -20.63
C HIS A 90 -10.36 -1.40 -21.39
N LEU A 91 -10.91 -1.02 -22.54
CA LEU A 91 -10.45 0.19 -23.18
C LEU A 91 -11.12 1.39 -22.49
N PRO A 92 -10.36 2.46 -22.23
CA PRO A 92 -10.94 3.67 -21.63
C PRO A 92 -12.08 4.21 -22.50
N ASP A 93 -13.17 4.59 -21.85
CA ASP A 93 -14.25 5.30 -22.54
C ASP A 93 -13.87 6.78 -22.66
N TRP A 94 -13.34 7.13 -23.81
CA TRP A 94 -12.90 8.49 -24.13
C TRP A 94 -14.06 9.50 -24.21
N SER A 95 -15.31 9.02 -24.26
CA SER A 95 -16.48 9.88 -24.26
C SER A 95 -16.88 10.35 -22.84
N ALA A 96 -16.48 9.61 -21.84
CA ALA A 96 -16.86 9.85 -20.44
C ALA A 96 -16.02 10.95 -19.74
N VAL A 97 -14.80 11.22 -20.23
CA VAL A 97 -13.88 12.20 -19.60
C VAL A 97 -13.30 13.12 -20.66
N SER A 98 -13.39 14.42 -20.43
CA SER A 98 -12.72 15.37 -21.32
C SER A 98 -11.20 15.21 -21.24
N LEU A 99 -10.51 15.35 -22.38
CA LEU A 99 -9.05 15.21 -22.44
C LEU A 99 -8.36 16.19 -21.49
N THR A 100 -8.92 17.39 -21.31
CA THR A 100 -8.38 18.43 -20.42
C THR A 100 -8.46 18.02 -18.96
N GLU A 101 -9.59 17.46 -18.53
CA GLU A 101 -9.78 16.98 -17.16
C GLU A 101 -8.92 15.74 -16.89
N GLY A 102 -8.85 14.83 -17.86
CA GLY A 102 -8.00 13.65 -17.79
C GLY A 102 -6.52 14.00 -17.64
N LEU A 103 -6.00 14.92 -18.44
CA LEU A 103 -4.63 15.40 -18.35
C LEU A 103 -4.38 16.18 -17.04
N GLY A 104 -5.33 17.03 -16.66
CA GLY A 104 -5.21 17.82 -15.42
C GLY A 104 -5.10 16.97 -14.16
N SER A 105 -5.80 15.84 -14.10
CA SER A 105 -5.76 14.92 -12.96
C SER A 105 -4.61 13.90 -13.04
N SER A 106 -4.25 13.44 -14.24
CA SER A 106 -3.23 12.41 -14.41
C SER A 106 -1.80 12.95 -14.34
N LEU A 107 -1.57 14.19 -14.79
CA LEU A 107 -0.24 14.79 -14.84
C LEU A 107 0.43 14.90 -13.45
N PRO A 108 -0.23 15.43 -12.40
CA PRO A 108 0.34 15.43 -11.06
C PRO A 108 0.68 14.04 -10.54
N VAL A 109 -0.20 13.05 -10.80
CA VAL A 109 0.03 11.64 -10.39
C VAL A 109 1.25 11.08 -11.13
N ALA A 110 1.38 11.32 -12.43
CA ALA A 110 2.53 10.88 -13.21
C ALA A 110 3.83 11.47 -12.69
N VAL A 111 3.86 12.78 -12.39
CA VAL A 111 5.06 13.44 -11.83
C VAL A 111 5.46 12.83 -10.48
N VAL A 112 4.50 12.57 -9.60
CA VAL A 112 4.77 11.93 -8.30
C VAL A 112 5.32 10.52 -8.49
N ILE A 113 4.73 9.72 -9.37
CA ILE A 113 5.20 8.36 -9.68
C ILE A 113 6.64 8.39 -10.20
N MET A 114 6.94 9.28 -11.16
CA MET A 114 8.29 9.43 -11.70
C MET A 114 9.29 9.81 -10.60
N ALA A 115 8.97 10.80 -9.78
CA ALA A 115 9.85 11.27 -8.72
C ALA A 115 10.10 10.18 -7.66
N GLU A 116 9.06 9.51 -7.17
CA GLU A 116 9.19 8.44 -6.17
C GLU A 116 9.95 7.22 -6.71
N THR A 117 9.69 6.85 -7.96
CA THR A 117 10.36 5.71 -8.60
C THR A 117 11.86 5.98 -8.76
N LEU A 118 12.24 7.09 -9.39
CA LEU A 118 13.65 7.44 -9.59
C LEU A 118 14.38 7.62 -8.25
N LEU A 119 13.72 8.18 -7.23
CA LEU A 119 14.30 8.31 -5.90
C LEU A 119 14.55 6.94 -5.25
N ALA A 120 13.59 6.01 -5.39
CA ALA A 120 13.74 4.64 -4.88
C ALA A 120 14.90 3.93 -5.56
N GLU A 121 14.94 3.95 -6.88
CA GLU A 121 15.97 3.29 -7.70
C GLU A 121 17.36 3.88 -7.44
N SER A 122 17.49 5.21 -7.44
CA SER A 122 18.75 5.89 -7.12
C SER A 122 19.27 5.52 -5.73
N SER A 123 18.37 5.38 -4.75
CA SER A 123 18.75 4.99 -3.39
C SER A 123 19.33 3.57 -3.34
N PHE A 124 18.77 2.63 -4.09
CA PHE A 124 19.28 1.26 -4.18
C PHE A 124 20.54 1.18 -5.04
N ALA A 125 20.59 1.91 -6.15
CA ALA A 125 21.74 1.96 -7.02
C ALA A 125 22.99 2.48 -6.29
N MET A 126 22.85 3.57 -5.54
CA MET A 126 23.95 4.10 -4.72
C MET A 126 24.40 3.11 -3.64
N ARG A 127 23.46 2.38 -3.04
CA ARG A 127 23.78 1.40 -2.00
C ARG A 127 24.49 0.16 -2.55
N ASP A 128 24.03 -0.33 -3.69
CA ASP A 128 24.48 -1.60 -4.26
C ASP A 128 25.55 -1.40 -5.37
N GLY A 129 25.89 -0.13 -5.69
CA GLY A 129 27.01 0.23 -6.58
C GLY A 129 26.75 -0.04 -8.06
N TYR A 130 25.49 0.05 -8.53
CA TYR A 130 25.18 -0.07 -9.96
C TYR A 130 24.66 1.25 -10.54
N GLU A 131 24.77 1.41 -11.85
CA GLU A 131 24.25 2.55 -12.57
C GLU A 131 22.84 2.29 -13.08
N ILE A 132 21.96 3.27 -12.92
CA ILE A 132 20.61 3.27 -13.50
C ILE A 132 20.57 4.11 -14.77
N ARG A 133 19.71 3.71 -15.67
CA ARG A 133 19.41 4.47 -16.89
C ARG A 133 18.01 5.04 -16.77
N ASP A 134 17.91 6.24 -16.22
CA ASP A 134 16.64 6.91 -15.90
C ASP A 134 15.62 6.85 -17.04
N SER A 135 16.06 7.03 -18.30
CA SER A 135 15.17 6.97 -19.45
C SER A 135 14.59 5.58 -19.71
N GLN A 136 15.34 4.52 -19.44
CA GLN A 136 14.86 3.15 -19.61
C GLN A 136 13.90 2.77 -18.49
N GLU A 137 14.20 3.18 -17.25
CA GLU A 137 13.32 2.96 -16.10
C GLU A 137 11.99 3.68 -16.27
N LEU A 138 12.02 4.96 -16.66
CA LEU A 138 10.80 5.72 -16.94
C LEU A 138 9.96 5.08 -18.06
N LEU A 139 10.61 4.56 -19.09
CA LEU A 139 9.91 3.88 -20.19
C LEU A 139 9.27 2.57 -19.73
N ALA A 140 9.97 1.81 -18.88
CA ALA A 140 9.44 0.58 -18.27
C ALA A 140 8.23 0.88 -17.38
N PHE A 141 8.29 1.92 -16.55
CA PHE A 141 7.16 2.36 -15.74
C PHE A 141 6.00 2.89 -16.57
N ALA A 142 6.27 3.61 -17.66
CA ALA A 142 5.23 4.04 -18.60
C ALA A 142 4.51 2.85 -19.20
N ALA A 143 5.25 1.82 -19.66
CA ALA A 143 4.67 0.60 -20.19
C ALA A 143 3.87 -0.18 -19.15
N ALA A 144 4.35 -0.28 -17.90
CA ALA A 144 3.65 -0.91 -16.80
C ALA A 144 2.33 -0.19 -16.47
N ASN A 145 2.35 1.16 -16.44
CA ASN A 145 1.16 1.96 -16.18
C ASN A 145 0.16 1.92 -17.35
N LEU A 146 0.62 1.83 -18.59
CA LEU A 146 -0.23 1.57 -19.74
C LEU A 146 -0.96 0.22 -19.60
N GLY A 147 -0.21 -0.84 -19.26
CA GLY A 147 -0.80 -2.16 -18.99
C GLY A 147 -1.80 -2.14 -17.84
N ALA A 148 -1.47 -1.47 -16.73
CA ALA A 148 -2.36 -1.31 -15.59
C ALA A 148 -3.67 -0.57 -16.00
N GLY A 149 -3.56 0.52 -16.77
CA GLY A 149 -4.70 1.26 -17.27
C GLY A 149 -5.60 0.43 -18.20
N MET A 150 -5.03 -0.43 -19.04
CA MET A 150 -5.79 -1.32 -19.93
C MET A 150 -6.60 -2.38 -19.19
N VAL A 151 -6.26 -2.70 -17.97
CA VAL A 151 -7.00 -3.66 -17.12
C VAL A 151 -7.78 -2.95 -16.00
N GLY A 152 -7.92 -1.63 -16.07
CA GLY A 152 -8.68 -0.85 -15.09
C GLY A 152 -8.05 -0.79 -13.69
N CYS A 153 -6.73 -1.05 -13.58
CA CYS A 153 -6.02 -0.98 -12.32
C CYS A 153 -5.56 0.43 -11.98
N CYS A 154 -5.31 0.65 -10.68
CA CYS A 154 -4.66 1.87 -10.20
C CYS A 154 -3.24 1.99 -10.77
N PRO A 155 -2.71 3.24 -10.86
CA PRO A 155 -1.34 3.46 -11.28
C PRO A 155 -0.32 2.69 -10.45
N VAL A 156 0.68 2.14 -11.12
CA VAL A 156 1.78 1.36 -10.51
C VAL A 156 2.93 2.29 -10.17
N ASN A 157 3.49 2.12 -8.99
CA ASN A 157 4.58 2.94 -8.47
C ASN A 157 5.66 2.07 -7.80
N GLY A 158 6.90 2.51 -7.84
CA GLY A 158 8.01 1.96 -7.05
C GLY A 158 7.82 2.23 -5.56
N SER A 159 8.11 1.26 -4.69
CA SER A 159 7.97 1.41 -3.25
C SER A 159 9.28 1.16 -2.53
N VAL A 160 9.90 2.22 -2.00
CA VAL A 160 11.15 2.14 -1.22
C VAL A 160 11.01 1.16 -0.05
N SER A 161 9.92 1.22 0.70
CA SER A 161 9.71 0.37 1.87
C SER A 161 9.57 -1.11 1.52
N ARG A 162 8.81 -1.45 0.48
CA ARG A 162 8.65 -2.84 0.01
C ARG A 162 9.94 -3.39 -0.59
N SER A 163 10.63 -2.58 -1.38
CA SER A 163 11.94 -2.94 -1.94
C SER A 163 12.98 -3.14 -0.84
N SER A 164 13.02 -2.26 0.17
CA SER A 164 13.90 -2.42 1.34
C SER A 164 13.64 -3.71 2.11
N MET A 165 12.37 -4.09 2.29
CA MET A 165 12.01 -5.38 2.90
C MET A 165 12.50 -6.56 2.06
N ASN A 166 12.32 -6.51 0.74
CA ASN A 166 12.81 -7.56 -0.16
C ASN A 166 14.32 -7.75 -0.03
N VAL A 167 15.07 -6.65 0.01
CA VAL A 167 16.53 -6.69 0.22
C VAL A 167 16.89 -7.25 1.59
N GLN A 168 16.17 -6.86 2.64
CA GLN A 168 16.41 -7.36 4.00
C GLN A 168 16.25 -8.89 4.11
N TYR A 169 15.30 -9.46 3.38
CA TYR A 169 15.05 -10.92 3.40
C TYR A 169 15.91 -11.72 2.42
N ARG A 170 16.59 -11.04 1.50
CA ARG A 170 17.44 -11.65 0.47
C ARG A 170 18.85 -11.99 0.97
N GLY A 171 19.26 -11.41 2.10
CA GLY A 171 20.59 -11.49 2.69
C GLY A 171 21.01 -12.80 3.30
#